data_d21ac6d14466644b5ee681f8a6e214ba
#
_entry.id   d21ac6d14466644b5ee681f8a6e214ba
#
_cell.length_a   1.000
_cell.length_b   1.000
_cell.length_c   1.000
_cell.angle_alpha   90.00
_cell.angle_beta   90.00
_cell.angle_gamma   90.00
#
_symmetry.space_group_name_H-M   'P 1'
#
loop_
_entity.id
_entity.type
_entity.pdbx_description
1 polymer ?
#
loop_
_entity_poly.entity_id
_entity_poly.type
_entity_poly.pdbx_seq_one_letter_code
_entity_poly.pdbx_strand_id
1 'polypeptide(L)'
;MDTLPVYLYNEEINKLLIDYYILCNSKQLINTEQLVAILEQEFKLSKAASEFLFAVYWDRTYNCKGILLVAKGVSNRSYFNYSDIMRSGILVGASSFSLVHNHPNRNLTFSLEDCNTTKYCINLGKILNMPLYEHILIADNKYTTLKGGDFNAENE
;
A
#
# COMPACT_ATOMS: atom_id res chain seq x y z
N MET A 1 -6.09 -0.40 -23.79
CA MET A 1 -4.99 0.57 -23.63
C MET A 1 -5.04 1.07 -22.20
N ASP A 2 -4.22 0.46 -21.36
CA ASP A 2 -4.21 0.81 -19.93
C ASP A 2 -3.50 2.12 -19.74
N THR A 3 -4.24 3.17 -19.44
CA THR A 3 -3.68 4.46 -19.13
C THR A 3 -2.99 4.40 -17.77
N LEU A 4 -1.71 4.66 -17.75
CA LEU A 4 -0.96 4.84 -16.50
C LEU A 4 -1.56 5.96 -15.68
N PRO A 5 -1.68 5.79 -14.37
CA PRO A 5 -2.20 6.85 -13.51
C PRO A 5 -1.29 8.08 -13.52
N VAL A 6 -1.88 9.22 -13.85
CA VAL A 6 -1.21 10.51 -14.11
C VAL A 6 -0.93 11.30 -12.80
N TYR A 7 -0.70 10.64 -11.66
CA TYR A 7 -0.81 11.34 -10.37
C TYR A 7 0.48 11.78 -9.73
N LEU A 8 1.60 11.66 -10.39
CA LEU A 8 2.85 11.84 -9.70
C LEU A 8 3.57 13.09 -10.18
N TYR A 9 3.63 14.07 -9.31
CA TYR A 9 4.34 15.32 -9.54
C TYR A 9 5.88 15.19 -9.53
N ASN A 10 6.42 13.98 -9.40
CA ASN A 10 7.84 13.74 -9.36
C ASN A 10 8.24 12.71 -10.44
N GLU A 11 9.07 13.12 -11.40
CA GLU A 11 9.46 12.30 -12.54
C GLU A 11 10.20 11.00 -12.14
N GLU A 12 10.99 11.01 -11.08
CA GLU A 12 11.71 9.82 -10.62
C GLU A 12 10.74 8.81 -9.97
N ILE A 13 9.79 9.29 -9.19
CA ILE A 13 8.74 8.46 -8.60
C ILE A 13 7.81 7.93 -9.69
N ASN A 14 7.49 8.75 -10.69
CA ASN A 14 6.70 8.35 -11.85
C ASN A 14 7.36 7.20 -12.61
N LYS A 15 8.65 7.29 -12.88
CA LYS A 15 9.40 6.24 -13.57
C LYS A 15 9.41 4.94 -12.78
N LEU A 16 9.67 5.02 -11.47
CA LEU A 16 9.63 3.87 -10.58
C LEU A 16 8.26 3.20 -10.57
N LEU A 17 7.18 3.96 -10.48
CA LEU A 17 5.82 3.42 -10.44
C LEU A 17 5.38 2.89 -11.81
N ILE A 18 5.83 3.46 -12.90
CA ILE A 18 5.64 2.92 -14.25
C ILE A 18 6.33 1.56 -14.38
N ASP A 19 7.56 1.45 -13.93
CA ASP A 19 8.29 0.19 -13.95
C ASP A 19 7.61 -0.87 -13.06
N TYR A 20 7.06 -0.48 -11.93
CA TYR A 20 6.25 -1.34 -11.05
C TYR A 20 4.93 -1.76 -11.66
N TYR A 21 4.22 -0.85 -12.28
CA TYR A 21 2.97 -1.14 -12.98
C TYR A 21 3.20 -2.19 -14.08
N ILE A 22 4.29 -2.05 -14.84
CA ILE A 22 4.69 -3.01 -15.86
C ILE A 22 5.02 -4.37 -15.23
N LEU A 23 5.75 -4.39 -14.12
CA LEU A 23 6.05 -5.61 -13.37
C LEU A 23 4.80 -6.29 -12.82
N CYS A 24 3.87 -5.51 -12.28
CA CYS A 24 2.60 -6.02 -11.77
C CYS A 24 1.71 -6.58 -12.89
N ASN A 25 1.62 -5.90 -14.02
CA ASN A 25 0.81 -6.35 -15.16
C ASN A 25 1.40 -7.55 -15.91
N SER A 26 2.69 -7.76 -15.85
CA SER A 26 3.35 -8.91 -16.48
C SER A 26 3.23 -10.21 -15.67
N LYS A 27 2.81 -10.12 -14.42
CA LYS A 27 2.66 -11.27 -13.51
C LYS A 27 1.20 -11.43 -13.13
N GLN A 28 0.56 -12.46 -13.64
CA GLN A 28 -0.75 -12.91 -13.18
C GLN A 28 -0.65 -13.31 -11.71
N LEU A 29 -1.42 -12.67 -10.83
CA LEU A 29 -1.53 -12.96 -9.40
C LEU A 29 -0.22 -12.75 -8.61
N ILE A 30 -0.13 -11.60 -7.97
CA ILE A 30 0.88 -11.35 -6.94
C ILE A 30 0.26 -11.65 -5.57
N ASN A 31 0.83 -12.61 -4.85
CA ASN A 31 0.48 -12.82 -3.45
C ASN A 31 1.25 -11.85 -2.54
N THR A 32 0.89 -11.82 -1.26
CA THR A 32 1.52 -10.94 -0.26
C THR A 32 3.04 -11.12 -0.20
N GLU A 33 3.52 -12.34 -0.20
CA GLU A 33 4.95 -12.66 -0.14
C GLU A 33 5.70 -12.12 -1.37
N GLN A 34 5.15 -12.30 -2.56
CA GLN A 34 5.72 -11.78 -3.80
C GLN A 34 5.71 -10.25 -3.83
N LEU A 35 4.64 -9.61 -3.36
CA LEU A 35 4.56 -8.15 -3.25
C LEU A 35 5.64 -7.61 -2.30
N VAL A 36 5.80 -8.23 -1.14
CA VAL A 36 6.84 -7.87 -0.17
C VAL A 36 8.23 -8.03 -0.80
N ALA A 37 8.47 -9.13 -1.49
CA ALA A 37 9.76 -9.39 -2.15
C ALA A 37 10.07 -8.34 -3.23
N ILE A 38 9.09 -7.93 -4.02
CA ILE A 38 9.25 -6.88 -5.04
C ILE A 38 9.60 -5.55 -4.38
N LEU A 39 8.83 -5.12 -3.39
CA LEU A 39 9.07 -3.84 -2.71
C LEU A 39 10.39 -3.84 -1.95
N GLU A 40 10.75 -4.95 -1.32
CA GLU A 40 12.05 -5.10 -0.65
C GLU A 40 13.22 -5.03 -1.64
N GLN A 41 13.11 -5.67 -2.79
CA GLN A 41 14.14 -5.65 -3.83
C GLN A 41 14.40 -4.24 -4.34
N GLU A 42 13.34 -3.48 -4.57
CA GLU A 42 13.44 -2.16 -5.23
C GLU A 42 13.73 -1.03 -4.25
N PHE A 43 13.07 -1.03 -3.11
CA PHE A 43 13.17 0.07 -2.14
C PHE A 43 14.07 -0.23 -0.95
N LYS A 44 14.54 -1.48 -0.81
CA LYS A 44 15.37 -1.89 0.35
C LYS A 44 14.71 -1.54 1.68
N LEU A 45 13.42 -1.79 1.80
CA LEU A 45 12.58 -1.29 2.91
C LEU A 45 13.09 -1.69 4.28
N SER A 46 13.63 -2.90 4.44
CA SER A 46 14.21 -3.36 5.71
C SER A 46 15.49 -2.63 6.11
N LYS A 47 16.17 -1.99 5.16
CA LYS A 47 17.41 -1.21 5.38
C LYS A 47 17.19 0.28 5.22
N ALA A 48 16.00 0.70 4.84
CA ALA A 48 15.70 2.10 4.62
C ALA A 48 15.77 2.90 5.93
N ALA A 49 16.40 4.07 5.88
CA ALA A 49 16.45 4.99 7.01
C ALA A 49 15.13 5.75 7.21
N SER A 50 14.29 5.79 6.17
CA SER A 50 13.01 6.48 6.18
C SER A 50 11.85 5.48 6.17
N GLU A 51 10.74 5.90 6.73
CA GLU A 51 9.47 5.20 6.62
C GLU A 51 8.82 5.51 5.28
N PHE A 52 8.34 4.47 4.61
CA PHE A 52 7.58 4.54 3.36
C PHE A 52 6.17 4.02 3.61
N LEU A 53 5.19 4.62 2.96
CA LEU A 53 3.83 4.10 2.90
C LEU A 53 3.40 3.99 1.44
N PHE A 54 3.02 2.79 1.04
CA PHE A 54 2.48 2.49 -0.29
C PHE A 54 1.02 2.09 -0.20
N ALA A 55 0.26 2.42 -1.25
CA ALA A 55 -1.03 1.80 -1.53
C ALA A 55 -0.88 0.93 -2.78
N VAL A 56 -1.41 -0.27 -2.72
CA VAL A 56 -1.40 -1.25 -3.83
C VAL A 56 -2.84 -1.55 -4.20
N TYR A 57 -3.17 -1.44 -5.47
CA TYR A 57 -4.53 -1.55 -5.98
C TYR A 57 -4.75 -2.85 -6.74
N TRP A 58 -5.86 -3.53 -6.45
CA TRP A 58 -6.20 -4.83 -6.97
C TRP A 58 -7.48 -4.79 -7.78
N ASP A 59 -7.55 -5.58 -8.85
CA ASP A 59 -8.80 -5.88 -9.52
C ASP A 59 -9.57 -7.01 -8.80
N ARG A 60 -10.71 -7.41 -9.35
CA ARG A 60 -11.57 -8.45 -8.74
C ARG A 60 -10.91 -9.83 -8.68
N THR A 61 -9.88 -10.07 -9.46
CA THR A 61 -9.13 -11.33 -9.52
C THR A 61 -7.74 -11.20 -8.87
N TYR A 62 -7.54 -10.13 -8.09
CA TYR A 62 -6.30 -9.82 -7.37
C TYR A 62 -5.08 -9.60 -8.28
N ASN A 63 -5.29 -9.16 -9.52
CA ASN A 63 -4.22 -8.61 -10.31
C ASN A 63 -3.91 -7.19 -9.84
N CYS A 64 -2.63 -6.84 -9.80
CA CYS A 64 -2.21 -5.50 -9.43
C CYS A 64 -2.57 -4.49 -10.52
N LYS A 65 -3.34 -3.47 -10.16
CA LYS A 65 -3.72 -2.36 -11.04
C LYS A 65 -2.77 -1.17 -10.93
N GLY A 66 -1.98 -1.11 -9.89
CA GLY A 66 -1.00 -0.05 -9.67
C GLY A 66 -0.50 0.00 -8.22
N ILE A 67 0.61 0.70 -8.04
CA ILE A 67 1.21 0.98 -6.74
C ILE A 67 1.41 2.49 -6.64
N LEU A 68 0.99 3.08 -5.53
CA LEU A 68 1.18 4.49 -5.23
C LEU A 68 2.13 4.64 -4.04
N LEU A 69 3.18 5.43 -4.17
CA LEU A 69 3.92 5.92 -3.01
C LEU A 69 3.11 7.05 -2.37
N VAL A 70 2.50 6.77 -1.22
CA VAL A 70 1.62 7.71 -0.51
C VAL A 70 2.42 8.71 0.30
N ALA A 71 3.45 8.22 1.01
CA ALA A 71 4.30 9.05 1.84
C ALA A 71 5.70 8.44 1.99
N LYS A 72 6.69 9.33 2.12
CA LYS A 72 8.07 9.02 2.47
C LYS A 72 8.54 10.06 3.46
N GLY A 73 9.06 9.65 4.62
CA GLY A 73 9.63 10.58 5.58
C GLY A 73 9.83 9.99 6.96
N VAL A 74 10.25 10.82 7.89
CA VAL A 74 10.47 10.46 9.27
C VAL A 74 9.11 10.28 9.96
N SER A 75 8.86 9.12 10.48
CA SER A 75 7.88 8.64 11.48
C SER A 75 6.61 9.47 11.79
N ASN A 76 6.25 10.49 11.05
CA ASN A 76 5.07 11.29 11.32
C ASN A 76 4.11 11.24 10.12
N ARG A 77 3.22 10.26 10.12
CA ARG A 77 2.20 10.03 9.10
C ARG A 77 1.13 11.10 9.03
N SER A 78 1.26 12.15 9.82
CA SER A 78 0.34 13.30 9.79
C SER A 78 0.34 14.05 8.46
N TYR A 79 1.21 13.69 7.52
CA TYR A 79 1.41 14.45 6.28
C TYR A 79 0.90 13.78 5.01
N PHE A 80 0.23 12.64 5.08
CA PHE A 80 -0.41 12.10 3.89
C PHE A 80 -1.91 12.33 3.91
N ASN A 81 -2.48 12.37 2.71
CA ASN A 81 -3.89 12.61 2.52
C ASN A 81 -4.60 11.30 2.11
N TYR A 82 -5.54 10.84 2.93
CA TYR A 82 -6.36 9.65 2.60
C TYR A 82 -7.10 9.78 1.28
N SER A 83 -7.47 11.00 0.89
CA SER A 83 -8.14 11.22 -0.39
C SER A 83 -7.25 10.85 -1.58
N ASP A 84 -5.94 10.95 -1.47
CA ASP A 84 -5.03 10.55 -2.55
C ASP A 84 -5.03 9.04 -2.74
N ILE A 85 -5.09 8.27 -1.64
CA ILE A 85 -5.21 6.82 -1.69
C ILE A 85 -6.52 6.41 -2.39
N MET A 86 -7.63 7.02 -1.98
CA MET A 86 -8.95 6.66 -2.51
C MET A 86 -9.13 7.10 -3.95
N ARG A 87 -8.71 8.32 -4.27
CA ARG A 87 -8.78 8.87 -5.65
C ARG A 87 -8.01 8.02 -6.63
N SER A 88 -6.78 7.66 -6.29
CA SER A 88 -5.94 6.83 -7.16
C SER A 88 -6.55 5.45 -7.39
N GLY A 89 -7.11 4.84 -6.36
CA GLY A 89 -7.80 3.56 -6.48
C GLY A 89 -9.02 3.62 -7.38
N ILE A 90 -9.84 4.66 -7.24
CA ILE A 90 -11.01 4.88 -8.10
C ILE A 90 -10.58 5.07 -9.56
N LEU A 91 -9.56 5.87 -9.78
CA LEU A 91 -9.10 6.21 -11.13
C LEU A 91 -8.48 5.03 -11.88
N VAL A 92 -7.83 4.10 -11.20
CA VAL A 92 -7.33 2.87 -11.83
C VAL A 92 -8.39 1.76 -11.90
N GLY A 93 -9.59 2.01 -11.39
CA GLY A 93 -10.67 1.03 -11.38
C GLY A 93 -10.41 -0.13 -10.42
N ALA A 94 -9.80 0.15 -9.27
CA ALA A 94 -9.52 -0.85 -8.26
C ALA A 94 -10.81 -1.41 -7.63
N SER A 95 -10.81 -2.71 -7.35
CA SER A 95 -11.87 -3.38 -6.61
C SER A 95 -11.56 -3.50 -5.11
N SER A 96 -10.27 -3.46 -4.77
CA SER A 96 -9.76 -3.43 -3.40
C SER A 96 -8.36 -2.82 -3.38
N PHE A 97 -7.83 -2.56 -2.20
CA PHE A 97 -6.47 -2.06 -2.05
C PHE A 97 -5.79 -2.63 -0.81
N SER A 98 -4.47 -2.55 -0.79
CA SER A 98 -3.64 -2.88 0.36
C SER A 98 -2.77 -1.69 0.72
N LEU A 99 -2.38 -1.59 1.99
CA LEU A 99 -1.35 -0.68 2.44
C LEU A 99 -0.07 -1.46 2.73
N VAL A 100 1.07 -0.88 2.45
CA VAL A 100 2.39 -1.44 2.80
C VAL A 100 3.25 -0.33 3.38
N HIS A 101 3.84 -0.59 4.55
CA HIS A 101 4.83 0.31 5.13
C HIS A 101 5.97 -0.46 5.79
N ASN A 102 7.07 0.22 6.06
CA ASN A 102 8.21 -0.33 6.77
C ASN A 102 8.46 0.39 8.09
N HIS A 103 9.08 -0.31 9.03
CA HIS A 103 9.63 0.29 10.26
C HIS A 103 11.16 0.29 10.21
N PRO A 104 11.81 1.46 10.07
CA PRO A 104 13.27 1.57 10.08
C PRO A 104 13.93 1.10 11.39
N ASN A 105 13.19 1.12 12.49
CA ASN A 105 13.66 0.64 13.80
C ASN A 105 13.66 -0.88 13.96
N ARG A 106 13.35 -1.63 12.90
CA ARG A 106 13.26 -3.11 12.87
C ARG A 106 12.16 -3.72 13.73
N ASN A 107 11.25 -2.92 14.27
CA ASN A 107 10.13 -3.41 15.06
C ASN A 107 9.00 -3.90 14.14
N LEU A 108 8.68 -5.19 14.21
CA LEU A 108 7.63 -5.84 13.42
C LEU A 108 6.25 -5.80 14.12
N THR A 109 6.00 -4.77 14.91
CA THR A 109 4.73 -4.56 15.61
C THR A 109 4.05 -3.29 15.08
N PHE A 110 2.80 -3.40 14.68
CA PHE A 110 1.99 -2.24 14.30
C PHE A 110 1.85 -1.28 15.47
N SER A 111 2.13 -0.02 15.23
CA SER A 111 1.91 1.05 16.21
C SER A 111 0.41 1.34 16.36
N LEU A 112 0.05 2.08 17.41
CA LEU A 112 -1.33 2.57 17.55
C LEU A 112 -1.74 3.45 16.35
N GLU A 113 -0.83 4.26 15.86
CA GLU A 113 -1.04 5.11 14.68
C GLU A 113 -1.29 4.26 13.42
N ASP A 114 -0.54 3.16 13.24
CA ASP A 114 -0.75 2.21 12.16
C ASP A 114 -2.16 1.58 12.22
N CYS A 115 -2.56 1.17 13.40
CA CYS A 115 -3.89 0.59 13.64
C CYS A 115 -5.00 1.61 13.36
N ASN A 116 -4.84 2.86 13.76
CA ASN A 116 -5.79 3.93 13.48
C ASN A 116 -5.89 4.22 11.98
N THR A 117 -4.76 4.29 11.29
CA THR A 117 -4.71 4.43 9.83
C THR A 117 -5.44 3.27 9.14
N THR A 118 -5.20 2.04 9.60
CA THR A 118 -5.86 0.84 9.08
C THR A 118 -7.38 0.93 9.24
N LYS A 119 -7.86 1.24 10.44
CA LYS A 119 -9.30 1.39 10.72
C LYS A 119 -9.94 2.49 9.87
N TYR A 120 -9.28 3.61 9.71
CA TYR A 120 -9.76 4.70 8.89
C TYR A 120 -9.88 4.29 7.41
N CYS A 121 -8.87 3.62 6.88
CA CYS A 121 -8.89 3.09 5.51
C CYS A 121 -9.95 2.02 5.30
N ILE A 122 -10.21 1.16 6.30
CA ILE A 122 -11.30 0.17 6.25
C ILE A 122 -12.65 0.89 6.11
N ASN A 123 -12.90 1.91 6.91
CA ASN A 123 -14.16 2.66 6.88
C ASN A 123 -14.36 3.39 5.54
N LEU A 124 -13.32 4.07 5.05
CA LEU A 124 -13.38 4.74 3.74
C LEU A 124 -13.60 3.73 2.60
N GLY A 125 -12.91 2.60 2.65
CA GLY A 125 -13.05 1.54 1.65
C GLY A 125 -14.45 0.95 1.61
N LYS A 126 -15.09 0.79 2.76
CA LYS A 126 -16.49 0.34 2.84
C LYS A 126 -17.44 1.34 2.18
N ILE A 127 -17.27 2.62 2.47
CA ILE A 127 -18.11 3.69 1.90
C ILE A 127 -17.98 3.74 0.38
N LEU A 128 -16.77 3.56 -0.14
CA LEU A 128 -16.46 3.66 -1.56
C LEU A 128 -16.56 2.32 -2.32
N ASN A 129 -16.98 1.25 -1.65
CA ASN A 129 -17.02 -0.10 -2.21
C ASN A 129 -15.68 -0.55 -2.81
N MET A 130 -14.60 -0.18 -2.15
CA MET A 130 -13.22 -0.54 -2.45
C MET A 130 -12.52 -0.92 -1.13
N PRO A 131 -12.78 -2.12 -0.60
CA PRO A 131 -12.34 -2.50 0.73
C PRO A 131 -10.82 -2.62 0.84
N LEU A 132 -10.30 -2.31 2.01
CA LEU A 132 -8.93 -2.64 2.38
C LEU A 132 -8.80 -4.17 2.53
N TYR A 133 -7.92 -4.76 1.72
CA TYR A 133 -7.64 -6.19 1.77
C TYR A 133 -6.73 -6.53 2.95
N GLU A 134 -5.59 -5.86 3.03
CA GLU A 134 -4.63 -6.02 4.13
C GLU A 134 -3.74 -4.79 4.28
N HIS A 135 -3.17 -4.64 5.46
CA HIS A 135 -2.09 -3.70 5.74
C HIS A 135 -0.84 -4.49 6.10
N ILE A 136 0.23 -4.32 5.35
CA ILE A 136 1.49 -5.07 5.47
C ILE A 136 2.52 -4.17 6.14
N LEU A 137 3.18 -4.71 7.16
CA LEU A 137 4.34 -4.10 7.80
C LEU A 137 5.59 -4.90 7.47
N ILE A 138 6.61 -4.24 6.96
CA ILE A 138 7.93 -4.81 6.64
C ILE A 138 8.96 -4.27 7.63
N ALA A 139 9.70 -5.16 8.28
CA ALA A 139 10.80 -4.81 9.18
C ALA A 139 11.75 -6.00 9.30
N ASP A 140 13.06 -5.72 9.39
CA ASP A 140 14.09 -6.73 9.67
C ASP A 140 14.03 -7.97 8.74
N ASN A 141 13.85 -7.75 7.45
CA ASN A 141 13.70 -8.78 6.40
C ASN A 141 12.50 -9.76 6.63
N LYS A 142 11.51 -9.31 7.39
CA LYS A 142 10.28 -10.04 7.70
C LYS A 142 9.08 -9.16 7.40
N TYR A 143 7.91 -9.74 7.40
CA TYR A 143 6.67 -8.98 7.34
C TYR A 143 5.57 -9.58 8.21
N THR A 144 4.63 -8.75 8.59
CA THR A 144 3.38 -9.13 9.23
C THR A 144 2.22 -8.38 8.60
N THR A 145 1.01 -8.86 8.78
CA THR A 145 -0.19 -8.27 8.15
C THR A 145 -1.32 -8.09 9.16
N LEU A 146 -2.10 -7.04 8.94
CA LEU A 146 -3.45 -6.88 9.48
C LEU A 146 -4.44 -7.06 8.33
N LYS A 147 -5.32 -8.03 8.41
CA LYS A 147 -6.38 -8.23 7.42
C LYS A 147 -7.52 -7.24 7.64
N GLY A 148 -8.09 -6.72 6.55
CA GLY A 148 -9.24 -5.82 6.64
C GLY A 148 -10.43 -6.41 7.39
N GLY A 149 -10.61 -7.74 7.33
CA GLY A 149 -11.66 -8.46 8.05
C GLY A 149 -11.45 -8.60 9.56
N ASP A 150 -10.22 -8.49 10.06
CA ASP A 150 -9.91 -8.70 11.48
C ASP A 150 -10.45 -7.58 12.40
N PHE A 151 -10.84 -6.45 11.82
CA PHE A 151 -11.39 -5.30 12.53
C PHE A 151 -12.92 -5.27 12.58
N ASN A 152 -13.59 -6.32 12.14
CA ASN A 152 -15.05 -6.30 11.92
C ASN A 152 -15.90 -6.65 13.13
N ALA A 153 -15.37 -6.89 14.31
CA ALA A 153 -16.21 -7.47 15.36
C ALA A 153 -16.21 -6.80 16.73
N GLU A 154 -15.27 -5.96 17.07
CA GLU A 154 -15.18 -5.54 18.47
C GLU A 154 -14.86 -4.07 18.65
N ASN A 155 -15.68 -3.16 18.19
CA ASN A 155 -15.77 -1.80 18.78
C ASN A 155 -16.81 -0.95 18.01
N GLU A 156 -18.06 -1.25 18.19
CA GLU A 156 -19.09 -0.24 18.20
C GLU A 156 -19.21 0.34 19.60
#